data_2e9d0de3368b5d76a20b31c4c2ea5a41
#
_entry.id   2e9d0de3368b5d76a20b31c4c2ea5a41
#
_cell.length_a   1.000
_cell.length_b   1.000
_cell.length_c   1.000
_cell.angle_alpha   90.00
_cell.angle_beta   90.00
_cell.angle_gamma   90.00
#
_symmetry.space_group_name_H-M   'P 1'
#
loop_
_entity.id
_entity.type
_entity.pdbx_description
1 polymer ?
#
loop_
_entity_poly.entity_id
_entity_poly.type
_entity_poly.pdbx_seq_one_letter_code
_entity_poly.pdbx_strand_id
1 'polypeptide(L)'
;MKINVLKEYERFCENNSIPFEVETSIKPYNDSTLFCPSGMQQYANLFEKKWIRGTCANVQPCLRVNDLDKIGDGTHLLYFNMLGLFSFRELTMKNAFDLILSFLEDYLILKIDKITLHPDRVYEWTPYINARYKVETDKDCLWTDGKTEGYCIEFYVDGIEVANIVNTCGDCIDMGAGLERLEKLCGVVKDIEPIQEAIKKIIEADYTPSPTKQGYILRKLLGLAIKKKLPINNKFIEEEKSRIEKMQNFYKENKDKFGKKSKEWWKETHGVEIDLV
;
A
#
# COMPACT_ATOMS: atom_id res chain seq x y z
N MET A 1 4.58 -8.79 25.13
CA MET A 1 4.40 -7.34 25.40
C MET A 1 3.90 -6.75 24.09
N LYS A 2 2.81 -5.98 24.10
CA LYS A 2 2.34 -5.32 22.87
C LYS A 2 3.21 -4.10 22.59
N ILE A 3 3.85 -4.06 21.44
CA ILE A 3 4.69 -2.94 21.01
C ILE A 3 3.83 -1.96 20.18
N ASN A 4 3.89 -0.68 20.50
CA ASN A 4 3.29 0.36 19.67
C ASN A 4 4.28 0.73 18.54
N VAL A 5 4.09 0.13 17.38
CA VAL A 5 5.02 0.23 16.25
C VAL A 5 5.23 1.68 15.81
N LEU A 6 4.17 2.50 15.71
CA LEU A 6 4.29 3.89 15.30
C LEU A 6 5.14 4.70 16.29
N LYS A 7 4.92 4.50 17.59
CA LYS A 7 5.69 5.18 18.63
C LYS A 7 7.17 4.75 18.66
N GLU A 8 7.43 3.47 18.40
CA GLU A 8 8.80 2.99 18.27
C GLU A 8 9.49 3.51 17.00
N TYR A 9 8.73 3.70 15.89
CA TYR A 9 9.26 4.31 14.69
C TYR A 9 9.59 5.80 14.88
N GLU A 10 8.74 6.55 15.56
CA GLU A 10 9.01 7.93 15.97
C GLU A 10 10.30 8.01 16.83
N ARG A 11 10.41 7.16 17.87
CA ARG A 11 11.61 7.07 18.72
C ARG A 11 12.86 6.68 17.94
N PHE A 12 12.73 5.76 16.97
CA PHE A 12 13.82 5.39 16.07
C PHE A 12 14.29 6.59 15.24
N CYS A 13 13.37 7.35 14.66
CA CYS A 13 13.70 8.55 13.89
C CYS A 13 14.37 9.60 14.77
N GLU A 14 13.86 9.87 15.96
CA GLU A 14 14.46 10.80 16.92
C GLU A 14 15.89 10.40 17.29
N ASN A 15 16.12 9.13 17.66
CA ASN A 15 17.43 8.62 18.06
C ASN A 15 18.47 8.69 16.94
N ASN A 16 18.04 8.66 15.68
CA ASN A 16 18.89 8.75 14.50
C ASN A 16 18.91 10.14 13.88
N SER A 17 18.29 11.15 14.53
CA SER A 17 18.20 12.53 14.03
C SER A 17 17.57 12.64 12.63
N ILE A 18 16.58 11.78 12.34
CA ILE A 18 15.87 11.75 11.07
C ILE A 18 14.57 12.57 11.24
N PRO A 19 14.34 13.64 10.48
CA PRO A 19 13.08 14.36 10.44
C PRO A 19 11.94 13.40 10.10
N PHE A 20 10.85 13.45 10.90
CA PHE A 20 9.71 12.55 10.78
C PHE A 20 8.40 13.33 10.68
N GLU A 21 7.55 12.96 9.72
CA GLU A 21 6.26 13.57 9.46
C GLU A 21 5.13 12.53 9.50
N VAL A 22 3.98 12.94 10.05
CA VAL A 22 2.76 12.12 10.09
C VAL A 22 1.76 12.69 9.09
N GLU A 23 1.58 11.98 7.99
CA GLU A 23 0.59 12.31 6.99
C GLU A 23 -0.80 11.78 7.36
N THR A 24 -1.83 12.47 6.93
CA THR A 24 -3.22 12.12 7.28
C THR A 24 -4.14 11.90 6.07
N SER A 25 -3.66 12.24 4.87
CA SER A 25 -4.47 12.23 3.65
C SER A 25 -4.09 11.09 2.71
N ILE A 26 -5.10 10.47 2.11
CA ILE A 26 -4.94 9.53 0.99
C ILE A 26 -4.98 10.23 -0.37
N LYS A 27 -5.07 11.55 -0.41
CA LYS A 27 -5.07 12.30 -1.68
C LYS A 27 -3.71 12.13 -2.37
N PRO A 28 -3.68 11.91 -3.69
CA PRO A 28 -2.41 11.76 -4.40
C PRO A 28 -1.67 13.10 -4.47
N TYR A 29 -0.35 13.05 -4.45
CA TYR A 29 0.52 14.23 -4.60
C TYR A 29 0.70 14.65 -6.08
N ASN A 30 0.25 13.81 -7.02
CA ASN A 30 0.26 14.09 -8.46
C ASN A 30 -0.87 13.33 -9.15
N ASP A 31 -1.09 13.61 -10.44
CA ASP A 31 -2.18 13.05 -11.25
C ASP A 31 -1.91 11.64 -11.80
N SER A 32 -0.80 10.98 -11.42
CA SER A 32 -0.46 9.64 -11.93
C SER A 32 -1.31 8.53 -11.32
N THR A 33 -1.88 8.76 -10.14
CA THR A 33 -2.68 7.79 -9.39
C THR A 33 -3.97 8.40 -8.87
N LEU A 34 -4.97 7.57 -8.58
CA LEU A 34 -6.23 8.03 -7.99
C LEU A 34 -6.10 8.38 -6.50
N PHE A 35 -5.28 7.64 -5.79
CA PHE A 35 -5.00 7.81 -4.36
C PHE A 35 -3.51 7.70 -4.13
N CYS A 36 -3.02 8.13 -2.99
CA CYS A 36 -1.62 7.95 -2.60
C CYS A 36 -1.30 6.45 -2.42
N PRO A 37 -0.40 5.85 -3.22
CA PRO A 37 -0.10 4.42 -3.17
C PRO A 37 1.10 4.09 -2.28
N SER A 38 1.93 5.08 -1.91
CA SER A 38 3.18 4.87 -1.18
C SER A 38 3.69 6.14 -0.52
N GLY A 39 4.52 6.01 0.51
CA GLY A 39 5.15 7.13 1.21
C GLY A 39 6.06 7.99 0.34
N MET A 40 6.69 7.39 -0.69
CA MET A 40 7.61 8.13 -1.56
C MET A 40 6.92 9.14 -2.48
N GLN A 41 5.60 9.04 -2.73
CA GLN A 41 4.92 9.91 -3.70
C GLN A 41 5.05 11.40 -3.32
N GLN A 42 5.06 11.72 -2.04
CA GLN A 42 5.30 13.07 -1.50
C GLN A 42 6.66 13.63 -1.93
N TYR A 43 7.66 12.78 -2.02
CA TYR A 43 9.05 13.15 -2.27
C TYR A 43 9.52 12.83 -3.70
N ALA A 44 8.65 12.36 -4.58
CA ALA A 44 9.01 11.87 -5.92
C ALA A 44 9.90 12.85 -6.70
N ASN A 45 9.63 14.15 -6.62
CA ASN A 45 10.40 15.19 -7.27
C ASN A 45 11.80 15.41 -6.68
N LEU A 46 12.08 14.92 -5.46
CA LEU A 46 13.40 15.06 -4.82
C LEU A 46 14.38 13.98 -5.31
N PHE A 47 13.86 12.81 -5.67
CA PHE A 47 14.68 11.74 -6.23
C PHE A 47 15.36 12.15 -7.55
N GLU A 48 14.68 12.95 -8.37
CA GLU A 48 15.22 13.44 -9.64
C GLU A 48 16.26 14.56 -9.49
N LYS A 49 16.22 15.32 -8.38
CA LYS A 49 17.09 16.47 -8.15
C LYS A 49 18.46 16.06 -7.61
N LYS A 50 19.45 15.97 -8.49
CA LYS A 50 20.81 15.48 -8.16
C LYS A 50 21.55 16.28 -7.09
N TRP A 51 21.15 17.52 -6.80
CA TRP A 51 21.77 18.39 -5.80
C TRP A 51 21.16 18.28 -4.40
N ILE A 52 20.03 17.57 -4.26
CA ILE A 52 19.39 17.36 -2.97
C ILE A 52 20.15 16.26 -2.21
N ARG A 53 20.45 16.54 -0.94
CA ARG A 53 21.00 15.60 0.02
C ARG A 53 20.24 15.69 1.32
N GLY A 54 20.05 14.57 1.98
CA GLY A 54 19.35 14.48 3.26
C GLY A 54 18.54 13.21 3.39
N THR A 55 18.14 12.93 4.62
CA THR A 55 17.30 11.78 4.97
C THR A 55 16.08 12.27 5.72
N CYS A 56 14.90 11.74 5.41
CA CYS A 56 13.67 12.02 6.13
C CYS A 56 12.81 10.75 6.21
N ALA A 57 11.80 10.79 7.06
CA ALA A 57 10.87 9.70 7.27
C ALA A 57 9.43 10.21 7.33
N ASN A 58 8.48 9.36 6.99
CA ASN A 58 7.07 9.65 7.18
C ASN A 58 6.27 8.40 7.59
N VAL A 59 5.03 8.63 8.01
CA VAL A 59 3.97 7.65 7.94
C VAL A 59 2.90 8.17 7.01
N GLN A 60 2.61 7.42 5.95
CA GLN A 60 1.71 7.83 4.88
C GLN A 60 0.50 6.90 4.79
N PRO A 61 -0.74 7.42 4.96
CA PRO A 61 -1.95 6.68 4.61
C PRO A 61 -1.97 6.36 3.11
N CYS A 62 -2.07 5.08 2.79
CA CYS A 62 -2.07 4.57 1.42
C CYS A 62 -3.39 3.88 1.09
N LEU A 63 -3.86 4.03 -0.15
CA LEU A 63 -5.00 3.30 -0.66
C LEU A 63 -4.64 2.67 -2.03
N ARG A 64 -4.58 1.32 -2.05
CA ARG A 64 -4.25 0.54 -3.25
C ARG A 64 -5.47 -0.22 -3.75
N VAL A 65 -6.10 0.30 -4.80
CA VAL A 65 -7.32 -0.29 -5.37
C VAL A 65 -7.06 -1.41 -6.40
N ASN A 66 -5.80 -1.56 -6.83
CA ASN A 66 -5.41 -2.64 -7.74
C ASN A 66 -5.42 -4.01 -7.05
N ASP A 67 -5.38 -4.05 -5.72
CA ASP A 67 -5.36 -5.26 -4.91
C ASP A 67 -6.77 -5.72 -4.48
N LEU A 68 -7.84 -5.16 -5.06
CA LEU A 68 -9.23 -5.53 -4.77
C LEU A 68 -9.49 -7.04 -4.86
N ASP A 69 -8.83 -7.73 -5.80
CA ASP A 69 -8.99 -9.16 -6.02
C ASP A 69 -8.24 -10.02 -5.01
N LYS A 70 -7.31 -9.42 -4.25
CA LYS A 70 -6.48 -10.08 -3.22
C LYS A 70 -7.02 -9.91 -1.80
N ILE A 71 -8.12 -9.15 -1.63
CA ILE A 71 -8.71 -8.89 -0.31
C ILE A 71 -9.21 -10.19 0.30
N GLY A 72 -8.75 -10.46 1.51
CA GLY A 72 -9.12 -11.66 2.27
C GLY A 72 -8.03 -12.73 2.34
N ASP A 73 -6.86 -12.51 1.73
CA ASP A 73 -5.69 -13.40 1.87
C ASP A 73 -4.95 -13.21 3.22
N GLY A 74 -5.39 -12.25 4.03
CA GLY A 74 -4.83 -11.97 5.36
C GLY A 74 -3.58 -11.11 5.37
N THR A 75 -3.09 -10.68 4.20
CA THR A 75 -1.88 -9.86 4.05
C THR A 75 -2.11 -8.57 3.28
N HIS A 76 -3.03 -8.58 2.30
CA HIS A 76 -3.33 -7.40 1.49
C HIS A 76 -4.49 -6.59 2.08
N LEU A 77 -4.21 -5.33 2.36
CA LEU A 77 -5.18 -4.32 2.79
C LEU A 77 -5.40 -3.32 1.65
N LEU A 78 -6.64 -2.85 1.48
CA LEU A 78 -6.93 -1.74 0.55
C LEU A 78 -6.37 -0.43 1.08
N TYR A 79 -6.64 -0.16 2.35
CA TYR A 79 -6.12 0.96 3.11
C TYR A 79 -5.11 0.46 4.13
N PHE A 80 -3.97 1.11 4.21
CA PHE A 80 -2.94 0.85 5.22
C PHE A 80 -2.05 2.09 5.39
N ASN A 81 -1.31 2.13 6.48
CA ASN A 81 -0.30 3.16 6.70
C ASN A 81 1.08 2.59 6.35
N MET A 82 1.82 3.30 5.51
CA MET A 82 3.19 2.95 5.15
C MET A 82 4.16 3.79 5.98
N LEU A 83 5.03 3.14 6.73
CA LEU A 83 6.23 3.75 7.29
C LEU A 83 7.24 3.88 6.14
N GLY A 84 7.74 5.08 5.92
CA GLY A 84 8.68 5.40 4.85
C GLY A 84 9.94 6.06 5.40
N LEU A 85 11.11 5.66 4.90
CA LEU A 85 12.39 6.34 5.13
C LEU A 85 13.03 6.60 3.76
N PHE A 86 13.36 7.86 3.51
CA PHE A 86 13.86 8.31 2.22
C PHE A 86 15.20 8.98 2.41
N SER A 87 16.21 8.54 1.66
CA SER A 87 17.52 9.17 1.66
C SER A 87 17.90 9.61 0.26
N PHE A 88 18.18 10.89 0.14
CA PHE A 88 18.60 11.53 -1.10
C PHE A 88 20.11 11.69 -1.07
N ARG A 89 20.84 10.72 -1.60
CA ARG A 89 22.32 10.75 -1.78
C ARG A 89 23.10 10.99 -0.48
N GLU A 90 22.56 10.58 0.66
CA GLU A 90 23.19 10.70 1.97
C GLU A 90 23.56 9.35 2.56
N LEU A 91 22.63 8.40 2.62
CA LEU A 91 22.89 7.05 3.08
C LEU A 91 23.42 6.18 1.95
N THR A 92 24.42 5.38 2.26
CA THR A 92 24.80 4.24 1.42
C THR A 92 23.78 3.11 1.61
N MET A 93 23.72 2.17 0.66
CA MET A 93 22.84 1.00 0.79
C MET A 93 23.16 0.20 2.06
N LYS A 94 24.45 0.07 2.41
CA LYS A 94 24.87 -0.57 3.66
C LYS A 94 24.33 0.14 4.89
N ASN A 95 24.45 1.46 4.96
CA ASN A 95 23.99 2.22 6.12
C ASN A 95 22.46 2.16 6.25
N ALA A 96 21.74 2.21 5.12
CA ALA A 96 20.29 2.04 5.10
C ALA A 96 19.89 0.64 5.58
N PHE A 97 20.58 -0.40 5.12
CA PHE A 97 20.37 -1.78 5.57
C PHE A 97 20.56 -1.92 7.08
N ASP A 98 21.69 -1.45 7.63
CA ASP A 98 21.98 -1.54 9.07
C ASP A 98 20.92 -0.77 9.89
N LEU A 99 20.51 0.41 9.42
CA LEU A 99 19.54 1.27 10.07
C LEU A 99 18.17 0.62 10.15
N ILE A 100 17.66 0.07 9.03
CA ILE A 100 16.36 -0.59 8.98
C ILE A 100 16.36 -1.91 9.75
N LEU A 101 17.46 -2.66 9.67
CA LEU A 101 17.61 -3.87 10.46
C LEU A 101 17.57 -3.58 11.97
N SER A 102 18.25 -2.51 12.42
CA SER A 102 18.15 -2.06 13.82
C SER A 102 16.72 -1.68 14.20
N PHE A 103 15.98 -0.97 13.35
CA PHE A 103 14.57 -0.70 13.60
C PHE A 103 13.76 -1.97 13.82
N LEU A 104 13.90 -2.95 12.93
CA LEU A 104 13.13 -4.20 13.00
C LEU A 104 13.52 -5.07 14.21
N GLU A 105 14.82 -5.20 14.51
CA GLU A 105 15.30 -6.11 15.54
C GLU A 105 15.43 -5.47 16.94
N ASP A 106 15.90 -4.21 17.03
CA ASP A 106 16.18 -3.58 18.33
C ASP A 106 14.97 -2.80 18.87
N TYR A 107 14.17 -2.19 18.01
CA TYR A 107 12.97 -1.44 18.43
C TYR A 107 11.71 -2.30 18.42
N LEU A 108 11.52 -3.13 17.39
CA LEU A 108 10.33 -3.99 17.29
C LEU A 108 10.53 -5.40 17.83
N ILE A 109 11.79 -5.79 18.15
CA ILE A 109 12.17 -7.12 18.66
C ILE A 109 11.70 -8.24 17.70
N LEU A 110 11.66 -7.94 16.41
CA LEU A 110 11.31 -8.93 15.40
C LEU A 110 12.53 -9.79 15.07
N LYS A 111 12.31 -11.06 14.83
CA LYS A 111 13.36 -11.99 14.40
C LYS A 111 13.28 -12.15 12.89
N ILE A 112 14.18 -11.47 12.19
CA ILE A 112 14.29 -11.64 10.73
C ILE A 112 14.83 -13.04 10.44
N ASP A 113 14.10 -13.80 9.64
CA ASP A 113 14.46 -15.19 9.29
C ASP A 113 15.00 -15.30 7.87
N LYS A 114 14.58 -14.40 6.98
CA LYS A 114 15.00 -14.41 5.58
C LYS A 114 15.17 -12.99 5.05
N ILE A 115 16.13 -12.85 4.12
CA ILE A 115 16.38 -11.64 3.35
C ILE A 115 16.43 -12.05 1.87
N THR A 116 15.72 -11.33 1.00
CA THR A 116 15.79 -11.53 -0.45
C THR A 116 16.49 -10.37 -1.14
N LEU A 117 17.22 -10.69 -2.21
CA LEU A 117 17.97 -9.74 -3.03
C LEU A 117 17.73 -10.01 -4.50
N HIS A 118 17.79 -8.97 -5.33
CA HIS A 118 17.86 -9.19 -6.76
C HIS A 118 19.17 -9.91 -7.16
N PRO A 119 19.15 -10.90 -8.08
CA PRO A 119 20.33 -11.66 -8.49
C PRO A 119 21.52 -10.78 -8.95
N ASP A 120 21.26 -9.68 -9.63
CA ASP A 120 22.26 -8.76 -10.15
C ASP A 120 23.00 -7.96 -9.06
N ARG A 121 22.50 -7.98 -7.80
CA ARG A 121 23.06 -7.25 -6.65
C ARG A 121 23.67 -8.16 -5.59
N VAL A 122 23.67 -9.45 -5.78
CA VAL A 122 24.17 -10.43 -4.79
C VAL A 122 25.63 -10.13 -4.40
N TYR A 123 26.53 -9.92 -5.38
CA TYR A 123 27.93 -9.67 -5.09
C TYR A 123 28.17 -8.37 -4.31
N GLU A 124 27.38 -7.36 -4.59
CA GLU A 124 27.53 -6.04 -3.97
C GLU A 124 26.94 -6.02 -2.55
N TRP A 125 25.79 -6.65 -2.34
CA TRP A 125 25.02 -6.48 -1.11
C TRP A 125 25.15 -7.63 -0.11
N THR A 126 25.46 -8.85 -0.53
CA THR A 126 25.67 -9.97 0.41
C THR A 126 26.74 -9.67 1.48
N PRO A 127 27.84 -8.94 1.20
CA PRO A 127 28.81 -8.57 2.23
C PRO A 127 28.25 -7.73 3.38
N TYR A 128 27.08 -7.07 3.20
CA TYR A 128 26.43 -6.32 4.27
C TYR A 128 25.64 -7.21 5.23
N ILE A 129 25.29 -8.43 4.79
CA ILE A 129 24.34 -9.31 5.46
C ILE A 129 25.09 -10.31 6.33
N ASN A 130 24.79 -10.33 7.63
CA ASN A 130 25.38 -11.30 8.54
C ASN A 130 24.95 -12.73 8.16
N ALA A 131 25.86 -13.69 8.25
CA ALA A 131 25.65 -15.11 7.92
C ALA A 131 24.54 -15.82 8.76
N ARG A 132 24.03 -15.17 9.81
CA ARG A 132 22.88 -15.66 10.58
C ARG A 132 21.56 -15.63 9.83
N TYR A 133 21.45 -14.78 8.80
CA TYR A 133 20.23 -14.67 8.00
C TYR A 133 20.27 -15.62 6.81
N LYS A 134 19.13 -16.22 6.50
CA LYS A 134 18.95 -16.94 5.25
C LYS A 134 18.83 -15.92 4.11
N VAL A 135 19.74 -15.98 3.16
CA VAL A 135 19.72 -15.11 1.97
C VAL A 135 19.20 -15.91 0.78
N GLU A 136 18.22 -15.37 0.10
CA GLU A 136 17.66 -15.90 -1.15
C GLU A 136 17.72 -14.85 -2.26
N THR A 137 17.67 -15.27 -3.49
CA THR A 137 17.58 -14.38 -4.64
C THR A 137 16.20 -14.42 -5.26
N ASP A 138 15.66 -13.25 -5.60
CA ASP A 138 14.40 -13.13 -6.30
C ASP A 138 14.52 -12.05 -7.38
N LYS A 139 14.11 -12.36 -8.61
CA LYS A 139 14.09 -11.40 -9.73
C LYS A 139 13.03 -10.33 -9.54
N ASP A 140 12.01 -10.63 -8.74
CA ASP A 140 10.95 -9.68 -8.41
C ASP A 140 11.38 -8.64 -7.35
N CYS A 141 12.60 -8.78 -6.76
CA CYS A 141 13.26 -7.73 -5.98
C CYS A 141 13.71 -6.56 -6.88
N LEU A 142 12.82 -6.10 -7.73
CA LEU A 142 12.97 -4.98 -8.65
C LEU A 142 11.70 -4.12 -8.61
N TRP A 143 11.84 -2.91 -8.10
CA TRP A 143 10.75 -1.95 -8.08
C TRP A 143 10.78 -1.05 -9.32
N THR A 144 9.61 -0.73 -9.88
CA THR A 144 9.48 0.26 -10.94
C THR A 144 8.13 0.98 -10.89
N ASP A 145 8.13 2.25 -11.23
CA ASP A 145 6.93 3.05 -11.50
C ASP A 145 6.69 3.28 -13.01
N GLY A 146 7.44 2.56 -13.85
CA GLY A 146 7.42 2.68 -15.31
C GLY A 146 8.35 3.78 -15.86
N LYS A 147 8.95 4.63 -15.01
CA LYS A 147 9.93 5.65 -15.37
C LYS A 147 11.27 5.43 -14.66
N THR A 148 11.20 5.02 -13.41
CA THR A 148 12.35 4.78 -12.55
C THR A 148 12.34 3.32 -12.11
N GLU A 149 13.51 2.73 -12.03
CA GLU A 149 13.70 1.37 -11.53
C GLU A 149 14.66 1.41 -10.34
N GLY A 150 14.48 0.45 -9.42
CA GLY A 150 15.35 0.29 -8.27
C GLY A 150 15.41 -1.17 -7.82
N TYR A 151 16.62 -1.67 -7.57
CA TYR A 151 16.80 -2.98 -6.98
C TYR A 151 16.46 -2.97 -5.50
N CYS A 152 15.86 -4.06 -5.01
CA CYS A 152 15.37 -4.16 -3.65
C CYS A 152 16.16 -5.15 -2.79
N ILE A 153 16.20 -4.86 -1.47
CA ILE A 153 16.39 -5.83 -0.41
C ILE A 153 15.06 -5.93 0.35
N GLU A 154 14.59 -7.14 0.61
CA GLU A 154 13.36 -7.37 1.36
C GLU A 154 13.64 -8.21 2.61
N PHE A 155 12.97 -7.86 3.70
CA PHE A 155 13.09 -8.51 5.01
C PHE A 155 11.85 -9.32 5.33
N TYR A 156 12.03 -10.54 5.85
CA TYR A 156 10.93 -11.46 6.13
C TYR A 156 10.95 -11.93 7.59
N VAL A 157 9.74 -12.08 8.13
CA VAL A 157 9.45 -12.71 9.43
C VAL A 157 8.34 -13.73 9.22
N ASP A 158 8.58 -14.99 9.57
CA ASP A 158 7.62 -16.09 9.41
C ASP A 158 7.05 -16.18 7.98
N GLY A 159 7.90 -15.92 6.98
CA GLY A 159 7.54 -15.94 5.55
C GLY A 159 6.74 -14.72 5.08
N ILE A 160 6.53 -13.73 5.93
CA ILE A 160 5.84 -12.48 5.60
C ILE A 160 6.88 -11.38 5.35
N GLU A 161 6.84 -10.72 4.20
CA GLU A 161 7.63 -9.52 3.93
C GLU A 161 7.21 -8.40 4.89
N VAL A 162 8.15 -7.85 5.65
CA VAL A 162 7.90 -6.83 6.68
C VAL A 162 8.38 -5.45 6.32
N ALA A 163 9.42 -5.37 5.51
CA ALA A 163 9.98 -4.13 4.98
C ALA A 163 10.77 -4.41 3.72
N ASN A 164 10.93 -3.39 2.90
CA ASN A 164 11.87 -3.39 1.80
C ASN A 164 12.73 -2.13 1.78
N ILE A 165 13.89 -2.21 1.14
CA ILE A 165 14.75 -1.07 0.82
C ILE A 165 14.97 -1.10 -0.68
N VAL A 166 14.60 -0.03 -1.36
CA VAL A 166 14.80 0.16 -2.79
C VAL A 166 15.95 1.13 -3.02
N ASN A 167 16.99 0.71 -3.74
CA ASN A 167 18.04 1.59 -4.23
C ASN A 167 17.63 2.13 -5.60
N THR A 168 17.18 3.37 -5.64
CA THR A 168 16.67 4.03 -6.85
C THR A 168 17.53 5.24 -7.23
N CYS A 169 17.49 5.65 -8.49
CA CYS A 169 18.27 6.78 -9.02
C CYS A 169 19.77 6.71 -8.68
N GLY A 170 20.31 5.50 -8.54
CA GLY A 170 21.71 5.20 -8.23
C GLY A 170 22.10 5.41 -6.77
N ASP A 171 21.82 6.58 -6.19
CA ASP A 171 22.29 6.99 -4.86
C ASP A 171 21.14 7.35 -3.89
N CYS A 172 19.91 7.06 -4.24
CA CYS A 172 18.76 7.31 -3.38
C CYS A 172 18.23 6.01 -2.78
N ILE A 173 17.71 6.12 -1.56
CA ILE A 173 17.09 5.03 -0.83
C ILE A 173 15.62 5.36 -0.61
N ASP A 174 14.75 4.38 -0.89
CA ASP A 174 13.34 4.37 -0.53
C ASP A 174 13.07 3.13 0.30
N MET A 175 12.70 3.29 1.56
CA MET A 175 12.28 2.19 2.42
C MET A 175 10.78 2.26 2.64
N GLY A 176 10.11 1.12 2.51
CA GLY A 176 8.70 0.94 2.81
C GLY A 176 8.45 -0.20 3.78
N ALA A 177 7.59 0.03 4.78
CA ALA A 177 7.09 -1.00 5.69
C ALA A 177 5.61 -0.75 6.03
N GLY A 178 4.76 -1.78 5.92
CA GLY A 178 3.34 -1.67 6.27
C GLY A 178 3.15 -1.66 7.78
N LEU A 179 2.63 -0.54 8.33
CA LEU A 179 2.42 -0.37 9.77
C LEU A 179 1.54 -1.49 10.35
N GLU A 180 0.40 -1.78 9.73
CA GLU A 180 -0.55 -2.78 10.22
C GLU A 180 0.03 -4.20 10.19
N ARG A 181 0.90 -4.47 9.22
CA ARG A 181 1.62 -5.75 9.12
C ARG A 181 2.61 -5.91 10.26
N LEU A 182 3.39 -4.88 10.56
CA LEU A 182 4.31 -4.85 11.70
C LEU A 182 3.56 -4.92 13.03
N GLU A 183 2.45 -4.16 13.18
CA GLU A 183 1.59 -4.21 14.38
C GLU A 183 1.08 -5.62 14.66
N LYS A 184 0.63 -6.35 13.62
CA LYS A 184 0.17 -7.74 13.74
C LYS A 184 1.27 -8.65 14.27
N LEU A 185 2.48 -8.53 13.75
CA LEU A 185 3.64 -9.30 14.21
C LEU A 185 4.06 -8.92 15.64
N CYS A 186 3.88 -7.66 16.02
CA CYS A 186 4.10 -7.16 17.38
C CYS A 186 2.94 -7.46 18.35
N GLY A 187 1.99 -8.33 17.98
CA GLY A 187 0.88 -8.77 18.83
C GLY A 187 -0.28 -7.79 18.96
N VAL A 188 -0.36 -6.79 18.07
CA VAL A 188 -1.50 -5.88 17.98
C VAL A 188 -2.46 -6.41 16.92
N VAL A 189 -3.59 -6.94 17.36
CA VAL A 189 -4.65 -7.41 16.45
C VAL A 189 -5.71 -6.31 16.36
N LYS A 190 -5.94 -5.81 15.16
CA LYS A 190 -7.05 -4.90 14.83
C LYS A 190 -8.05 -5.68 13.99
N ASP A 191 -9.30 -5.70 14.41
CA ASP A 191 -10.42 -6.24 13.60
C ASP A 191 -10.85 -5.16 12.62
N ILE A 192 -10.15 -5.10 11.49
CA ILE A 192 -10.41 -4.11 10.44
C ILE A 192 -11.00 -4.85 9.24
N GLU A 193 -12.23 -4.47 8.86
CA GLU A 193 -12.78 -4.91 7.60
C GLU A 193 -12.26 -4.01 6.47
N PRO A 194 -11.46 -4.54 5.52
CA PRO A 194 -10.71 -3.71 4.56
C PRO A 194 -11.59 -2.81 3.70
N ILE A 195 -12.75 -3.29 3.27
CA ILE A 195 -13.67 -2.53 2.41
C ILE A 195 -14.30 -1.37 3.19
N GLN A 196 -14.71 -1.62 4.45
CA GLN A 196 -15.30 -0.59 5.31
C GLN A 196 -14.31 0.54 5.58
N GLU A 197 -13.08 0.19 5.94
CA GLU A 197 -12.05 1.19 6.23
C GLU A 197 -11.68 2.00 4.98
N ALA A 198 -11.54 1.36 3.82
CA ALA A 198 -11.30 2.05 2.56
C ALA A 198 -12.44 3.03 2.21
N ILE A 199 -13.72 2.61 2.33
CA ILE A 199 -14.87 3.50 2.11
C ILE A 199 -14.81 4.70 3.05
N LYS A 200 -14.57 4.47 4.34
CA LYS A 200 -14.46 5.52 5.34
C LYS A 200 -13.38 6.53 4.96
N LYS A 201 -12.18 6.07 4.61
CA LYS A 201 -11.03 6.93 4.25
C LYS A 201 -11.27 7.73 2.97
N ILE A 202 -11.94 7.15 1.97
CA ILE A 202 -12.31 7.87 0.75
C ILE A 202 -13.31 9.01 1.06
N ILE A 203 -14.27 8.76 1.94
CA ILE A 203 -15.26 9.78 2.36
C ILE A 203 -14.60 10.86 3.24
N GLU A 204 -13.71 10.49 4.16
CA GLU A 204 -12.91 11.42 4.98
C GLU A 204 -12.03 12.34 4.10
N ALA A 205 -11.62 11.88 2.92
CA ALA A 205 -10.88 12.67 1.94
C ALA A 205 -11.78 13.54 1.03
N ASP A 206 -13.07 13.71 1.37
CA ASP A 206 -14.09 14.51 0.69
C ASP A 206 -14.50 14.00 -0.71
N TYR A 207 -14.24 12.73 -1.02
CA TYR A 207 -14.74 12.15 -2.27
C TYR A 207 -16.19 11.67 -2.12
N THR A 208 -16.95 11.85 -3.19
CA THR A 208 -18.35 11.41 -3.28
C THR A 208 -18.53 10.39 -4.41
N PRO A 209 -19.54 9.51 -4.36
CA PRO A 209 -19.81 8.56 -5.43
C PRO A 209 -20.03 9.26 -6.77
N SER A 210 -19.32 8.84 -7.80
CA SER A 210 -19.42 9.39 -9.16
C SER A 210 -19.14 8.31 -10.21
N PRO A 211 -19.43 8.55 -11.51
CA PRO A 211 -19.15 7.56 -12.57
C PRO A 211 -17.66 7.44 -12.94
N THR A 212 -16.79 8.31 -12.43
CA THR A 212 -15.37 8.37 -12.83
C THR A 212 -14.43 8.51 -11.63
N LYS A 213 -13.15 8.23 -11.86
CA LYS A 213 -12.02 8.45 -10.94
C LYS A 213 -12.29 7.90 -9.53
N GLN A 214 -11.93 8.66 -8.49
CA GLN A 214 -12.06 8.27 -7.07
C GLN A 214 -13.52 7.93 -6.70
N GLY A 215 -14.48 8.72 -7.20
CA GLY A 215 -15.89 8.47 -6.94
C GLY A 215 -16.41 7.16 -7.54
N TYR A 216 -15.87 6.72 -8.68
CA TYR A 216 -16.15 5.40 -9.24
C TYR A 216 -15.63 4.27 -8.33
N ILE A 217 -14.43 4.41 -7.77
CA ILE A 217 -13.88 3.46 -6.81
C ILE A 217 -14.77 3.39 -5.57
N LEU A 218 -15.20 4.54 -5.03
CA LEU A 218 -16.12 4.58 -3.90
C LEU A 218 -17.44 3.83 -4.21
N ARG A 219 -18.06 4.06 -5.37
CA ARG A 219 -19.25 3.31 -5.81
C ARG A 219 -19.01 1.81 -5.87
N LYS A 220 -17.87 1.40 -6.46
CA LYS A 220 -17.49 -0.02 -6.54
C LYS A 220 -17.36 -0.65 -5.16
N LEU A 221 -16.73 0.02 -4.21
CA LEU A 221 -16.57 -0.47 -2.84
C LEU A 221 -17.90 -0.52 -2.09
N LEU A 222 -18.77 0.49 -2.24
CA LEU A 222 -20.13 0.49 -1.68
C LEU A 222 -20.94 -0.69 -2.22
N GLY A 223 -20.89 -0.94 -3.53
CA GLY A 223 -21.56 -2.08 -4.16
C GLY A 223 -21.07 -3.43 -3.64
N LEU A 224 -19.73 -3.58 -3.47
CA LEU A 224 -19.16 -4.79 -2.87
C LEU A 224 -19.58 -4.97 -1.42
N ALA A 225 -19.63 -3.91 -0.64
CA ALA A 225 -20.09 -3.94 0.75
C ALA A 225 -21.56 -4.34 0.87
N ILE A 226 -22.42 -3.81 0.00
CA ILE A 226 -23.85 -4.21 -0.08
C ILE A 226 -23.96 -5.70 -0.42
N LYS A 227 -23.25 -6.17 -1.43
CA LYS A 227 -23.24 -7.59 -1.83
C LYS A 227 -22.77 -8.51 -0.70
N LYS A 228 -21.72 -8.12 0.03
CA LYS A 228 -21.19 -8.87 1.18
C LYS A 228 -21.99 -8.67 2.47
N LYS A 229 -23.03 -7.84 2.46
CA LYS A 229 -23.86 -7.48 3.63
C LYS A 229 -23.04 -6.89 4.78
N LEU A 230 -22.00 -6.14 4.46
CA LEU A 230 -21.19 -5.48 5.47
C LEU A 230 -21.97 -4.33 6.12
N PRO A 231 -21.88 -4.13 7.43
CA PRO A 231 -22.56 -3.03 8.10
C PRO A 231 -21.85 -1.71 7.76
N ILE A 232 -22.45 -0.92 6.88
CA ILE A 232 -21.96 0.39 6.46
C ILE A 232 -22.92 1.47 6.94
N ASN A 233 -22.40 2.41 7.72
CA ASN A 233 -23.17 3.57 8.16
C ASN A 233 -22.59 4.84 7.52
N ASN A 234 -23.09 5.18 6.33
CA ASN A 234 -22.78 6.43 5.67
C ASN A 234 -23.96 6.92 4.81
N LYS A 235 -23.92 8.21 4.46
CA LYS A 235 -25.01 8.88 3.73
C LYS A 235 -25.24 8.36 2.29
N PHE A 236 -24.26 7.67 1.70
CA PHE A 236 -24.32 7.24 0.31
C PHE A 236 -24.87 5.82 0.14
N ILE A 237 -25.02 5.06 1.24
CA ILE A 237 -25.37 3.64 1.14
C ILE A 237 -26.77 3.41 0.56
N GLU A 238 -27.74 4.23 0.94
CA GLU A 238 -29.12 4.08 0.47
C GLU A 238 -29.25 4.52 -1.00
N GLU A 239 -28.55 5.55 -1.42
CA GLU A 239 -28.49 5.97 -2.82
C GLU A 239 -27.89 4.86 -3.70
N GLU A 240 -26.82 4.23 -3.22
CA GLU A 240 -26.16 3.15 -3.95
C GLU A 240 -27.02 1.87 -4.00
N LYS A 241 -27.73 1.52 -2.93
CA LYS A 241 -28.72 0.42 -2.94
C LYS A 241 -29.81 0.67 -3.98
N SER A 242 -30.38 1.87 -3.99
CA SER A 242 -31.41 2.24 -4.99
C SER A 242 -30.86 2.17 -6.42
N ARG A 243 -29.61 2.61 -6.65
CA ARG A 243 -28.95 2.51 -7.96
C ARG A 243 -28.77 1.05 -8.39
N ILE A 244 -28.31 0.19 -7.50
CA ILE A 244 -28.11 -1.24 -7.76
C ILE A 244 -29.45 -1.92 -8.06
N GLU A 245 -30.49 -1.64 -7.29
CA GLU A 245 -31.84 -2.19 -7.51
C GLU A 245 -32.38 -1.80 -8.89
N LYS A 246 -32.28 -0.54 -9.28
CA LYS A 246 -32.67 -0.09 -10.62
C LYS A 246 -31.90 -0.81 -11.73
N MET A 247 -30.61 -0.98 -11.54
CA MET A 247 -29.73 -1.70 -12.47
C MET A 247 -30.13 -3.18 -12.58
N GLN A 248 -30.44 -3.84 -11.46
CA GLN A 248 -30.89 -5.24 -11.41
C GLN A 248 -32.22 -5.42 -12.13
N ASN A 249 -33.18 -4.51 -11.90
CA ASN A 249 -34.47 -4.55 -12.56
C ASN A 249 -34.32 -4.36 -14.06
N PHE A 250 -33.56 -3.36 -14.49
CA PHE A 250 -33.29 -3.14 -15.91
C PHE A 250 -32.65 -4.36 -16.58
N TYR A 251 -31.69 -5.01 -15.92
CA TYR A 251 -31.07 -6.22 -16.43
C TYR A 251 -32.07 -7.36 -16.57
N LYS A 252 -32.88 -7.63 -15.53
CA LYS A 252 -33.89 -8.68 -15.54
C LYS A 252 -34.90 -8.50 -16.69
N GLU A 253 -35.32 -7.27 -16.93
CA GLU A 253 -36.33 -6.94 -17.99
C GLU A 253 -35.74 -7.04 -19.42
N ASN A 254 -34.45 -6.86 -19.57
CA ASN A 254 -33.82 -6.69 -20.90
C ASN A 254 -32.85 -7.81 -21.29
N LYS A 255 -32.43 -8.68 -20.37
CA LYS A 255 -31.45 -9.75 -20.66
C LYS A 255 -31.87 -10.67 -21.80
N ASP A 256 -33.12 -11.01 -21.87
CA ASP A 256 -33.67 -11.92 -22.90
C ASP A 256 -33.83 -11.18 -24.25
N LYS A 257 -34.14 -9.88 -24.21
CA LYS A 257 -34.28 -9.02 -25.39
C LYS A 257 -32.95 -8.81 -26.12
N PHE A 258 -31.87 -8.61 -25.39
CA PHE A 258 -30.54 -8.37 -25.95
C PHE A 258 -29.73 -9.66 -26.19
N GLY A 259 -30.27 -10.83 -25.73
CA GLY A 259 -29.60 -12.12 -25.85
C GLY A 259 -28.32 -12.24 -24.99
N LYS A 260 -27.51 -13.26 -25.27
CA LYS A 260 -26.26 -13.47 -24.52
C LYS A 260 -25.24 -12.42 -24.90
N LYS A 261 -25.07 -11.43 -24.06
CA LYS A 261 -24.04 -10.37 -24.16
C LYS A 261 -23.01 -10.53 -23.04
N SER A 262 -21.77 -10.06 -23.29
CA SER A 262 -20.69 -10.09 -22.29
C SER A 262 -20.96 -9.11 -21.14
N LYS A 263 -20.25 -9.30 -20.02
CA LYS A 263 -20.29 -8.38 -18.86
C LYS A 263 -19.86 -6.97 -19.27
N GLU A 264 -18.81 -6.90 -20.10
CA GLU A 264 -18.26 -5.66 -20.65
C GLU A 264 -19.31 -4.93 -21.48
N TRP A 265 -20.02 -5.63 -22.37
CA TRP A 265 -21.10 -5.03 -23.19
C TRP A 265 -22.20 -4.42 -22.31
N TRP A 266 -22.66 -5.14 -21.28
CA TRP A 266 -23.66 -4.62 -20.35
C TRP A 266 -23.20 -3.38 -19.61
N LYS A 267 -21.93 -3.39 -19.18
CA LYS A 267 -21.32 -2.26 -18.47
C LYS A 267 -21.15 -1.05 -19.37
N GLU A 268 -20.60 -1.22 -20.56
CA GLU A 268 -20.30 -0.12 -21.50
C GLU A 268 -21.55 0.47 -22.15
N THR A 269 -22.53 -0.38 -22.49
CA THR A 269 -23.72 0.06 -23.22
C THR A 269 -24.83 0.55 -22.29
N HIS A 270 -25.01 -0.07 -21.12
CA HIS A 270 -26.13 0.20 -20.22
C HIS A 270 -25.73 0.54 -18.79
N GLY A 271 -24.43 0.57 -18.47
CA GLY A 271 -23.94 0.82 -17.12
C GLY A 271 -24.28 -0.29 -16.13
N VAL A 272 -24.60 -1.51 -16.61
CA VAL A 272 -24.97 -2.64 -15.78
C VAL A 272 -23.74 -3.42 -15.35
N GLU A 273 -23.42 -3.38 -14.08
CA GLU A 273 -22.34 -4.15 -13.48
C GLU A 273 -22.85 -5.54 -13.08
N ILE A 274 -22.72 -6.53 -13.98
CA ILE A 274 -23.23 -7.90 -13.80
C ILE A 274 -22.78 -8.53 -12.47
N ASP A 275 -21.60 -8.20 -11.99
CA ASP A 275 -21.07 -8.74 -10.74
C ASP A 275 -21.81 -8.23 -9.49
N LEU A 276 -22.63 -7.17 -9.63
CA LEU A 276 -23.51 -6.63 -8.58
C LEU A 276 -24.99 -7.04 -8.77
N VAL A 277 -25.31 -7.75 -9.85
CA VAL A 277 -26.69 -8.21 -10.21
C VAL A 277 -26.91 -9.70 -9.77
#